data_14c750488fba45c6f82d1202cfa28930
#
_entry.id   14c750488fba45c6f82d1202cfa28930
#
_cell.length_a   1.000
_cell.length_b   1.000
_cell.length_c   1.000
_cell.angle_alpha   90.00
_cell.angle_beta   90.00
_cell.angle_gamma   90.00
#
_symmetry.space_group_name_H-M   'P 1'
#
loop_
_entity.id
_entity.type
_entity.pdbx_description
1 polymer ?
#
loop_
_entity_poly.entity_id
_entity_poly.type
_entity_poly.pdbx_seq_one_letter_code
_entity_poly.pdbx_strand_id
1 'polypeptide(L)'
;YWAGYGITEAVLNRYGVQSLKEYRSETKDGKAFGFTSTAIEPMFGYAGKWGVKVYRPKSEVRFVYGGHTGDNYCFGLEELPPKGDTLFLTGGEKDVLTLAAHGFHAICFNSETSVIPAKIIRKLVYRFKHIVLLYDVDKIGLESSEKHRQQLTEYGVKRLVLPLTGEKTDKDVSDYFKAGRTRDEFVKLFLKMLDSLYGDTMAVLKSCEIDYDHPPQQAVAIVTAGDVPLGSEENILCITGGEGTGKSNYTAALVAGAIQEKETDADLLGVRVEPNRKGRAVLLYDTEQSEQQLYK
;
A
#
# COMPACT_ATOMS: atom_id res chain seq x y z
N TYR A 1 21.36 0.90 -28.26
CA TYR A 1 19.98 0.66 -27.83
C TYR A 1 19.68 1.40 -26.53
N TRP A 2 20.42 1.13 -25.48
CA TRP A 2 20.17 1.66 -24.13
C TRP A 2 20.31 3.18 -24.01
N ALA A 3 21.28 3.78 -24.73
CA ALA A 3 21.46 5.23 -24.72
C ALA A 3 20.20 6.02 -25.15
N GLY A 4 19.36 5.43 -26.02
CA GLY A 4 18.07 6.02 -26.41
C GLY A 4 17.05 6.13 -25.27
N TYR A 5 17.30 5.50 -24.14
CA TYR A 5 16.48 5.56 -22.90
C TYR A 5 17.23 6.24 -21.74
N GLY A 6 18.37 6.89 -22.01
CA GLY A 6 19.21 7.49 -20.97
C GLY A 6 19.95 6.49 -20.09
N ILE A 7 19.90 5.19 -20.41
CA ILE A 7 20.54 4.14 -19.63
C ILE A 7 22.03 4.08 -20.00
N THR A 8 22.89 4.34 -19.01
CA THR A 8 24.36 4.34 -19.14
C THR A 8 24.95 2.95 -18.94
N GLU A 9 26.19 2.76 -19.40
CA GLU A 9 26.94 1.52 -19.17
C GLU A 9 27.10 1.23 -17.66
N ALA A 10 27.30 2.26 -16.85
CA ALA A 10 27.40 2.12 -15.40
C ALA A 10 26.12 1.51 -14.79
N VAL A 11 24.94 1.91 -15.27
CA VAL A 11 23.66 1.31 -14.84
C VAL A 11 23.57 -0.13 -15.31
N LEU A 12 23.91 -0.43 -16.54
CA LEU A 12 23.88 -1.80 -17.08
C LEU A 12 24.80 -2.74 -16.27
N ASN A 13 26.03 -2.30 -16.02
CA ASN A 13 27.00 -3.06 -15.24
C ASN A 13 26.53 -3.30 -13.80
N ARG A 14 25.96 -2.27 -13.15
CA ARG A 14 25.39 -2.37 -11.80
C ARG A 14 24.29 -3.43 -11.71
N TYR A 15 23.41 -3.50 -12.72
CA TYR A 15 22.29 -4.44 -12.76
C TYR A 15 22.65 -5.77 -13.45
N GLY A 16 23.91 -6.04 -13.75
CA GLY A 16 24.38 -7.27 -14.35
C GLY A 16 23.84 -7.53 -15.77
N VAL A 17 23.48 -6.47 -16.50
CA VAL A 17 22.96 -6.57 -17.86
C VAL A 17 24.11 -6.75 -18.83
N GLN A 18 24.06 -7.80 -19.64
CA GLN A 18 25.11 -8.16 -20.57
C GLN A 18 24.63 -8.13 -22.01
N SER A 19 25.45 -7.67 -22.94
CA SER A 19 25.23 -7.88 -24.37
C SER A 19 25.60 -9.30 -24.74
N LEU A 20 24.69 -10.02 -25.36
CA LEU A 20 24.89 -11.41 -25.75
C LEU A 20 25.20 -11.50 -27.25
N LYS A 21 26.27 -12.20 -27.59
CA LYS A 21 26.61 -12.52 -28.99
C LYS A 21 25.72 -13.66 -29.51
N GLU A 22 25.51 -14.66 -28.67
CA GLU A 22 24.77 -15.86 -29.03
C GLU A 22 24.02 -16.40 -27.81
N TYR A 23 22.87 -17.00 -28.04
CA TYR A 23 22.11 -17.77 -27.07
C TYR A 23 21.74 -19.12 -27.67
N ARG A 24 22.05 -20.21 -26.97
CA ARG A 24 21.68 -21.58 -27.35
C ARG A 24 20.92 -22.24 -26.23
N SER A 25 19.88 -22.99 -26.57
CA SER A 25 19.06 -23.74 -25.62
C SER A 25 18.39 -24.91 -26.35
N GLU A 26 17.65 -25.69 -25.57
CA GLU A 26 16.86 -26.82 -26.08
C GLU A 26 15.41 -26.64 -25.66
N THR A 27 14.49 -27.05 -26.54
CA THR A 27 13.06 -27.14 -26.20
C THR A 27 12.83 -28.30 -25.21
N LYS A 28 11.64 -28.33 -24.61
CA LYS A 28 11.24 -29.47 -23.72
C LYS A 28 11.33 -30.84 -24.42
N ASP A 29 11.19 -30.85 -25.73
CA ASP A 29 11.26 -32.03 -26.58
C ASP A 29 12.69 -32.36 -27.06
N GLY A 30 13.71 -31.71 -26.49
CA GLY A 30 15.12 -31.93 -26.82
C GLY A 30 15.59 -31.33 -28.15
N LYS A 31 14.80 -30.47 -28.81
CA LYS A 31 15.20 -29.84 -30.05
C LYS A 31 16.06 -28.60 -29.75
N ALA A 32 17.30 -28.62 -30.23
CA ALA A 32 18.19 -27.45 -30.10
C ALA A 32 17.69 -26.26 -30.89
N PHE A 33 17.76 -25.07 -30.30
CA PHE A 33 17.51 -23.79 -30.96
C PHE A 33 18.49 -22.75 -30.45
N GLY A 34 18.66 -21.69 -31.23
CA GLY A 34 19.55 -20.59 -30.84
C GLY A 34 19.27 -19.32 -31.62
N PHE A 35 19.83 -18.25 -31.09
CA PHE A 35 19.77 -16.93 -31.70
C PHE A 35 21.16 -16.31 -31.71
N THR A 36 21.48 -15.57 -32.75
CA THR A 36 22.72 -14.79 -32.86
C THR A 36 22.37 -13.31 -32.90
N SER A 37 23.04 -12.53 -32.11
CA SER A 37 22.89 -11.06 -32.12
C SER A 37 23.53 -10.46 -33.36
N THR A 38 22.88 -9.44 -33.90
CA THR A 38 23.39 -8.61 -34.96
C THR A 38 23.33 -7.12 -34.56
N ALA A 39 23.93 -6.24 -35.38
CA ALA A 39 23.83 -4.79 -35.16
C ALA A 39 22.37 -4.29 -35.24
N ILE A 40 21.52 -4.96 -36.03
CA ILE A 40 20.11 -4.61 -36.20
C ILE A 40 19.23 -5.26 -35.14
N GLU A 41 19.55 -6.50 -34.75
CA GLU A 41 18.84 -7.28 -33.74
C GLU A 41 19.73 -7.58 -32.53
N PRO A 42 19.94 -6.61 -31.65
CA PRO A 42 20.75 -6.83 -30.45
C PRO A 42 20.06 -7.76 -29.48
N MET A 43 20.85 -8.49 -28.68
CA MET A 43 20.39 -9.32 -27.58
C MET A 43 21.04 -8.90 -26.28
N PHE A 44 20.26 -8.92 -25.20
CA PHE A 44 20.72 -8.60 -23.86
C PHE A 44 20.29 -9.68 -22.87
N GLY A 45 21.17 -10.02 -21.94
CA GLY A 45 20.89 -10.99 -20.88
C GLY A 45 20.74 -10.29 -19.55
N TYR A 46 19.64 -10.59 -18.87
CA TYR A 46 19.45 -10.30 -17.45
C TYR A 46 19.78 -11.57 -16.68
N ALA A 47 20.96 -11.60 -16.07
CA ALA A 47 21.44 -12.77 -15.35
C ALA A 47 21.13 -12.64 -13.86
N GLY A 48 20.76 -13.77 -13.24
CA GLY A 48 20.49 -13.84 -11.81
C GLY A 48 20.61 -15.29 -11.30
N LYS A 49 20.44 -15.50 -9.99
CA LYS A 49 20.48 -16.83 -9.36
C LYS A 49 19.42 -17.81 -9.89
N TRP A 50 18.41 -17.28 -10.54
CA TRP A 50 17.28 -18.02 -11.15
C TRP A 50 17.55 -18.43 -12.61
N GLY A 51 18.68 -17.99 -13.22
CA GLY A 51 19.02 -18.23 -14.61
C GLY A 51 19.24 -16.95 -15.40
N VAL A 52 18.90 -16.94 -16.68
CA VAL A 52 19.00 -15.79 -17.57
C VAL A 52 17.69 -15.54 -18.29
N LYS A 53 17.23 -14.29 -18.29
CA LYS A 53 16.17 -13.81 -19.16
C LYS A 53 16.84 -13.04 -20.31
N VAL A 54 16.61 -13.50 -21.54
CA VAL A 54 17.18 -12.90 -22.75
C VAL A 54 16.18 -11.98 -23.38
N TYR A 55 16.57 -10.73 -23.57
CA TYR A 55 15.76 -9.68 -24.18
C TYR A 55 16.23 -9.39 -25.62
N ARG A 56 15.31 -9.48 -26.55
CA ARG A 56 15.50 -9.25 -27.99
C ARG A 56 14.57 -8.13 -28.47
N PRO A 57 14.94 -6.85 -28.28
CA PRO A 57 14.02 -5.71 -28.42
C PRO A 57 13.44 -5.53 -29.84
N LYS A 58 14.12 -6.03 -30.85
CA LYS A 58 13.74 -5.87 -32.27
C LYS A 58 13.13 -7.13 -32.88
N SER A 59 13.11 -8.23 -32.15
CA SER A 59 12.58 -9.51 -32.62
C SER A 59 11.10 -9.66 -32.27
N GLU A 60 10.39 -10.47 -33.04
CA GLU A 60 9.00 -10.83 -32.77
C GLU A 60 8.86 -11.54 -31.42
N VAL A 61 9.71 -12.54 -31.19
CA VAL A 61 9.84 -13.18 -29.85
C VAL A 61 10.83 -12.37 -29.02
N ARG A 62 10.29 -11.46 -28.20
CA ARG A 62 11.09 -10.48 -27.45
C ARG A 62 11.83 -11.06 -26.24
N PHE A 63 11.30 -12.12 -25.62
CA PHE A 63 11.88 -12.71 -24.43
C PHE A 63 12.05 -14.22 -24.57
N VAL A 64 13.21 -14.70 -24.12
CA VAL A 64 13.54 -16.12 -24.04
C VAL A 64 14.17 -16.38 -22.67
N TYR A 65 13.94 -17.54 -22.11
CA TYR A 65 14.36 -17.86 -20.75
C TYR A 65 15.29 -19.06 -20.74
N GLY A 66 16.39 -18.95 -19.99
CA GLY A 66 17.31 -20.03 -19.67
C GLY A 66 17.38 -20.23 -18.17
N GLY A 67 17.11 -21.48 -17.71
CA GLY A 67 17.06 -21.81 -16.29
C GLY A 67 15.63 -21.76 -15.72
N HIS A 68 15.51 -21.72 -14.39
CA HIS A 68 14.23 -21.69 -13.68
C HIS A 68 13.87 -20.25 -13.28
N THR A 69 13.12 -19.57 -14.13
CA THR A 69 12.55 -18.25 -13.85
C THR A 69 11.20 -18.39 -13.11
N GLY A 70 11.17 -19.18 -12.01
CA GLY A 70 9.94 -19.43 -11.25
C GLY A 70 9.45 -18.22 -10.44
N ASP A 71 8.58 -18.49 -9.47
CA ASP A 71 7.86 -17.49 -8.64
C ASP A 71 8.74 -16.50 -7.86
N ASN A 72 10.06 -16.67 -7.88
CA ASN A 72 11.03 -15.84 -7.17
C ASN A 72 11.73 -14.82 -8.07
N TYR A 73 11.34 -14.69 -9.35
CA TYR A 73 11.95 -13.71 -10.23
C TYR A 73 11.62 -12.30 -9.75
N CYS A 74 12.64 -11.54 -9.38
CA CYS A 74 12.53 -10.14 -9.04
C CYS A 74 13.82 -9.42 -9.47
N PHE A 75 13.75 -8.66 -10.55
CA PHE A 75 14.88 -7.91 -11.07
C PHE A 75 15.04 -6.60 -10.29
N GLY A 76 16.28 -6.24 -9.96
CA GLY A 76 16.63 -5.03 -9.24
C GLY A 76 16.54 -5.13 -7.71
N LEU A 77 16.08 -6.25 -7.14
CA LEU A 77 15.90 -6.39 -5.70
C LEU A 77 17.23 -6.32 -4.93
N GLU A 78 18.30 -6.88 -5.48
CA GLU A 78 19.63 -6.90 -4.85
C GLU A 78 20.31 -5.53 -4.89
N GLU A 79 19.87 -4.64 -5.79
CA GLU A 79 20.39 -3.29 -5.99
C GLU A 79 19.74 -2.23 -5.10
N LEU A 80 18.72 -2.62 -4.33
CA LEU A 80 18.01 -1.71 -3.46
C LEU A 80 18.80 -1.36 -2.20
N PRO A 81 18.81 -0.09 -1.77
CA PRO A 81 19.43 0.32 -0.50
C PRO A 81 18.68 -0.30 0.69
N PRO A 82 19.31 -0.39 1.88
CA PRO A 82 18.63 -0.89 3.08
C PRO A 82 17.37 -0.11 3.46
N LYS A 83 17.34 1.20 3.18
CA LYS A 83 16.20 2.12 3.39
C LYS A 83 16.12 3.14 2.26
N GLY A 84 14.90 3.61 1.96
CA GLY A 84 14.65 4.65 0.96
C GLY A 84 13.29 5.29 1.14
N ASP A 85 13.05 6.39 0.42
CA ASP A 85 11.75 7.05 0.47
C ASP A 85 10.72 6.36 -0.44
N THR A 86 11.08 6.13 -1.70
CA THR A 86 10.14 5.59 -2.69
C THR A 86 10.74 4.42 -3.46
N LEU A 87 9.95 3.37 -3.65
CA LEU A 87 10.24 2.22 -4.49
C LEU A 87 9.14 2.09 -5.55
N PHE A 88 9.53 2.01 -6.82
CA PHE A 88 8.62 1.74 -7.93
C PHE A 88 8.60 0.25 -8.27
N LEU A 89 7.42 -0.29 -8.48
CA LEU A 89 7.18 -1.62 -9.03
C LEU A 89 6.76 -1.44 -10.49
N THR A 90 7.59 -1.88 -11.44
CA THR A 90 7.38 -1.67 -12.88
C THR A 90 6.99 -2.95 -13.62
N GLY A 91 6.56 -2.81 -14.85
CA GLY A 91 6.18 -3.91 -15.72
C GLY A 91 7.35 -4.72 -16.28
N GLY A 92 8.54 -4.12 -16.39
CA GLY A 92 9.70 -4.76 -17.00
C GLY A 92 11.06 -4.21 -16.60
N GLU A 93 12.10 -4.95 -16.98
CA GLU A 93 13.49 -4.65 -16.63
C GLU A 93 13.99 -3.34 -17.24
N LYS A 94 13.55 -3.02 -18.47
CA LYS A 94 13.89 -1.76 -19.15
C LYS A 94 13.47 -0.56 -18.30
N ASP A 95 12.30 -0.62 -17.69
CA ASP A 95 11.75 0.46 -16.88
C ASP A 95 12.49 0.60 -15.55
N VAL A 96 12.88 -0.53 -14.94
CA VAL A 96 13.77 -0.53 -13.77
C VAL A 96 15.08 0.19 -14.07
N LEU A 97 15.72 -0.16 -15.20
CA LEU A 97 16.98 0.46 -15.63
C LEU A 97 16.82 1.95 -15.95
N THR A 98 15.73 2.33 -16.60
CA THR A 98 15.42 3.74 -16.89
C THR A 98 15.24 4.54 -15.62
N LEU A 99 14.47 4.04 -14.66
CA LEU A 99 14.28 4.70 -13.36
C LEU A 99 15.59 4.79 -12.58
N ALA A 100 16.41 3.75 -12.60
CA ALA A 100 17.73 3.76 -11.98
C ALA A 100 18.66 4.81 -12.60
N ALA A 101 18.63 4.97 -13.93
CA ALA A 101 19.39 6.01 -14.65
C ALA A 101 18.97 7.43 -14.23
N HIS A 102 17.72 7.63 -13.81
CA HIS A 102 17.19 8.90 -13.30
C HIS A 102 17.25 9.01 -11.77
N GLY A 103 17.94 8.08 -11.07
CA GLY A 103 18.17 8.14 -9.63
C GLY A 103 16.98 7.69 -8.78
N PHE A 104 16.08 6.87 -9.32
CA PHE A 104 14.98 6.25 -8.58
C PHE A 104 15.25 4.78 -8.28
N HIS A 105 14.64 4.26 -7.24
CA HIS A 105 14.67 2.85 -6.89
C HIS A 105 13.48 2.14 -7.53
N ALA A 106 13.76 1.06 -8.23
CA ALA A 106 12.72 0.28 -8.89
C ALA A 106 13.06 -1.22 -8.91
N ILE A 107 12.02 -2.04 -8.95
CA ILE A 107 12.10 -3.47 -9.20
C ILE A 107 10.99 -3.88 -10.16
N CYS A 108 11.14 -5.03 -10.81
CA CYS A 108 10.03 -5.66 -11.51
C CYS A 108 9.99 -7.17 -11.25
N PHE A 109 8.81 -7.74 -11.41
CA PHE A 109 8.61 -9.18 -11.49
C PHE A 109 8.65 -9.63 -12.95
N ASN A 110 8.39 -10.91 -13.22
CA ASN A 110 8.56 -11.46 -14.57
C ASN A 110 7.71 -10.74 -15.64
N SER A 111 6.51 -10.30 -15.28
CA SER A 111 5.62 -9.49 -16.12
C SER A 111 4.62 -8.73 -15.24
N GLU A 112 3.91 -7.77 -15.82
CA GLU A 112 2.83 -7.01 -15.16
C GLU A 112 1.67 -7.90 -14.66
N THR A 113 1.47 -9.05 -15.29
CA THR A 113 0.42 -10.01 -14.92
C THR A 113 0.89 -11.07 -13.92
N SER A 114 2.20 -11.10 -13.60
CA SER A 114 2.77 -12.06 -12.67
C SER A 114 2.29 -11.80 -11.24
N VAL A 115 2.08 -12.86 -10.48
CA VAL A 115 1.76 -12.73 -9.05
C VAL A 115 2.90 -12.03 -8.32
N ILE A 116 2.57 -11.01 -7.54
CA ILE A 116 3.52 -10.33 -6.66
C ILE A 116 3.60 -11.11 -5.34
N PRO A 117 4.76 -11.69 -4.97
CA PRO A 117 4.88 -12.44 -3.73
C PRO A 117 4.75 -11.53 -2.50
N ALA A 118 3.70 -11.72 -1.71
CA ALA A 118 3.44 -10.92 -0.50
C ALA A 118 4.64 -10.93 0.48
N LYS A 119 5.40 -12.03 0.54
CA LYS A 119 6.63 -12.14 1.34
C LYS A 119 7.68 -11.09 0.97
N ILE A 120 7.80 -10.74 -0.32
CA ILE A 120 8.74 -9.72 -0.78
C ILE A 120 8.21 -8.35 -0.37
N ILE A 121 6.94 -8.03 -0.65
CA ILE A 121 6.34 -6.74 -0.31
C ILE A 121 6.39 -6.49 1.20
N ARG A 122 6.07 -7.48 2.02
CA ARG A 122 6.15 -7.37 3.49
C ARG A 122 7.54 -6.93 3.99
N LYS A 123 8.62 -7.36 3.33
CA LYS A 123 9.97 -6.91 3.67
C LYS A 123 10.26 -5.48 3.17
N LEU A 124 9.69 -5.12 2.02
CA LEU A 124 9.94 -3.83 1.39
C LEU A 124 9.23 -2.66 2.08
N VAL A 125 8.05 -2.89 2.67
CA VAL A 125 7.32 -1.85 3.44
C VAL A 125 8.07 -1.37 4.69
N TYR A 126 8.98 -2.16 5.23
CA TYR A 126 9.88 -1.73 6.32
C TYR A 126 11.12 -0.96 5.83
N ARG A 127 11.37 -0.99 4.52
CA ARG A 127 12.54 -0.35 3.89
C ARG A 127 12.19 0.96 3.19
N PHE A 128 10.98 1.07 2.65
CA PHE A 128 10.55 2.22 1.85
C PHE A 128 9.26 2.81 2.42
N LYS A 129 9.21 4.15 2.48
CA LYS A 129 8.01 4.89 2.95
C LYS A 129 6.84 4.74 1.96
N HIS A 130 7.17 4.72 0.68
CA HIS A 130 6.19 4.61 -0.40
C HIS A 130 6.57 3.47 -1.33
N ILE A 131 5.65 2.56 -1.58
CA ILE A 131 5.74 1.56 -2.64
C ILE A 131 4.68 1.89 -3.67
N VAL A 132 5.08 2.04 -4.94
CA VAL A 132 4.24 2.58 -6.00
C VAL A 132 4.26 1.68 -7.22
N LEU A 133 3.10 1.18 -7.62
CA LEU A 133 2.91 0.50 -8.90
C LEU A 133 3.00 1.52 -10.03
N LEU A 134 3.86 1.25 -11.01
CA LEU A 134 4.11 2.09 -12.17
C LEU A 134 4.20 1.18 -13.41
N TYR A 135 3.05 0.75 -13.89
CA TYR A 135 2.92 -0.15 -15.04
C TYR A 135 2.62 0.62 -16.31
N ASP A 136 2.63 -0.09 -17.44
CA ASP A 136 2.23 0.47 -18.72
C ASP A 136 0.82 1.08 -18.63
N VAL A 137 0.55 2.13 -19.41
CA VAL A 137 -0.78 2.74 -19.49
C VAL A 137 -1.65 2.15 -20.59
N ASP A 138 -1.22 1.03 -21.19
CA ASP A 138 -2.10 0.24 -22.04
C ASP A 138 -3.16 -0.53 -21.20
N LYS A 139 -4.12 -1.13 -21.88
CA LYS A 139 -5.24 -1.82 -21.21
C LYS A 139 -4.77 -2.87 -20.19
N ILE A 140 -3.77 -3.68 -20.57
CA ILE A 140 -3.28 -4.78 -19.71
C ILE A 140 -2.58 -4.20 -18.47
N GLY A 141 -1.72 -3.22 -18.64
CA GLY A 141 -1.00 -2.58 -17.54
C GLY A 141 -1.93 -1.84 -16.58
N LEU A 142 -2.94 -1.14 -17.11
CA LEU A 142 -3.97 -0.47 -16.29
C LEU A 142 -4.79 -1.46 -15.46
N GLU A 143 -5.28 -2.55 -16.05
CA GLU A 143 -6.04 -3.59 -15.36
C GLU A 143 -5.17 -4.32 -14.33
N SER A 144 -3.93 -4.68 -14.69
CA SER A 144 -3.01 -5.40 -13.81
C SER A 144 -2.56 -4.54 -12.62
N SER A 145 -2.25 -3.27 -12.86
CA SER A 145 -1.84 -2.35 -11.78
C SER A 145 -2.99 -2.09 -10.79
N GLU A 146 -4.23 -1.98 -11.27
CA GLU A 146 -5.38 -1.82 -10.37
C GLU A 146 -5.66 -3.10 -9.57
N LYS A 147 -5.60 -4.27 -10.20
CA LYS A 147 -5.72 -5.56 -9.52
C LYS A 147 -4.67 -5.72 -8.42
N HIS A 148 -3.40 -5.42 -8.72
CA HIS A 148 -2.32 -5.52 -7.73
C HIS A 148 -2.46 -4.48 -6.63
N ARG A 149 -2.91 -3.26 -6.92
CA ARG A 149 -3.20 -2.25 -5.90
C ARG A 149 -4.24 -2.75 -4.89
N GLN A 150 -5.32 -3.37 -5.37
CA GLN A 150 -6.36 -3.95 -4.52
C GLN A 150 -5.82 -5.12 -3.68
N GLN A 151 -5.05 -6.02 -4.30
CA GLN A 151 -4.45 -7.17 -3.60
C GLN A 151 -3.43 -6.78 -2.53
N LEU A 152 -2.76 -5.63 -2.71
CA LEU A 152 -1.71 -5.13 -1.82
C LEU A 152 -2.16 -3.95 -0.95
N THR A 153 -3.47 -3.74 -0.81
CA THR A 153 -4.05 -2.64 -0.02
C THR A 153 -3.57 -2.64 1.43
N GLU A 154 -3.46 -3.81 2.05
CA GLU A 154 -2.97 -3.95 3.43
C GLU A 154 -1.53 -3.44 3.64
N TYR A 155 -0.74 -3.39 2.56
CA TYR A 155 0.65 -2.90 2.58
C TYR A 155 0.76 -1.42 2.21
N GLY A 156 -0.33 -0.72 1.99
CA GLY A 156 -0.34 0.70 1.61
C GLY A 156 0.30 0.97 0.25
N VAL A 157 0.33 -0.03 -0.65
CA VAL A 157 0.87 0.11 -2.01
C VAL A 157 0.01 1.07 -2.82
N LYS A 158 0.65 2.07 -3.42
CA LYS A 158 0.03 3.13 -4.22
C LYS A 158 0.15 2.82 -5.70
N ARG A 159 -0.54 3.59 -6.54
CA ARG A 159 -0.48 3.46 -7.99
C ARG A 159 -0.27 4.84 -8.61
N LEU A 160 0.71 4.95 -9.50
CA LEU A 160 0.93 6.12 -10.35
C LEU A 160 0.64 5.74 -11.80
N VAL A 161 -0.25 6.48 -12.44
CA VAL A 161 -0.55 6.35 -13.86
C VAL A 161 0.05 7.56 -14.58
N LEU A 162 0.93 7.31 -15.54
CA LEU A 162 1.56 8.38 -16.30
C LEU A 162 0.59 8.97 -17.34
N PRO A 163 0.69 10.26 -17.67
CA PRO A 163 -0.13 10.91 -18.68
C PRO A 163 0.40 10.58 -20.10
N LEU A 164 0.28 9.32 -20.47
CA LEU A 164 0.69 8.77 -21.77
C LEU A 164 -0.53 8.27 -22.54
N THR A 165 -0.39 8.06 -23.84
CA THR A 165 -1.52 7.67 -24.72
C THR A 165 -1.88 6.19 -24.64
N GLY A 166 -0.95 5.33 -24.16
CA GLY A 166 -1.09 3.87 -24.18
C GLY A 166 -0.73 3.22 -25.53
N GLU A 167 -0.29 4.00 -26.50
CA GLU A 167 0.20 3.48 -27.77
C GLU A 167 1.57 2.81 -27.62
N LYS A 168 1.95 1.93 -28.54
CA LYS A 168 3.16 1.09 -28.48
C LYS A 168 4.45 1.83 -28.16
N THR A 169 4.55 3.11 -28.47
CA THR A 169 5.74 3.96 -28.30
C THR A 169 5.56 5.06 -27.25
N ASP A 170 4.43 5.05 -26.52
CA ASP A 170 4.08 6.05 -25.51
C ASP A 170 3.21 5.42 -24.41
N LYS A 171 3.74 4.41 -23.73
CA LYS A 171 2.97 3.65 -22.77
C LYS A 171 3.65 3.34 -21.43
N ASP A 172 4.98 3.36 -21.39
CA ASP A 172 5.75 3.03 -20.19
C ASP A 172 6.65 4.19 -19.73
N VAL A 173 7.25 4.05 -18.56
CA VAL A 173 8.12 5.09 -17.99
C VAL A 173 9.38 5.30 -18.84
N SER A 174 9.84 4.30 -19.56
CA SER A 174 10.97 4.45 -20.47
C SER A 174 10.60 5.31 -21.67
N ASP A 175 9.40 5.16 -22.20
CA ASP A 175 8.88 6.04 -23.27
C ASP A 175 8.67 7.47 -22.76
N TYR A 176 8.21 7.62 -21.50
CA TYR A 176 8.07 8.91 -20.84
C TYR A 176 9.38 9.70 -20.84
N PHE A 177 10.48 9.12 -20.38
CA PHE A 177 11.77 9.78 -20.35
C PHE A 177 12.41 9.92 -21.74
N LYS A 178 12.22 8.94 -22.62
CA LYS A 178 12.68 9.00 -24.01
C LYS A 178 12.04 10.14 -24.80
N ALA A 179 10.83 10.53 -24.48
CA ALA A 179 10.16 11.69 -25.05
C ALA A 179 10.75 13.04 -24.57
N GLY A 180 11.83 13.02 -23.77
CA GLY A 180 12.54 14.22 -23.30
C GLY A 180 11.97 14.81 -22.02
N ARG A 181 11.03 14.15 -21.36
CA ARG A 181 10.50 14.61 -20.08
C ARG A 181 11.54 14.46 -18.98
N THR A 182 11.52 15.40 -18.03
CA THR A 182 12.55 15.53 -17.03
C THR A 182 12.23 14.75 -15.75
N ARG A 183 13.27 14.49 -14.95
CA ARG A 183 13.14 13.96 -13.61
C ARG A 183 12.20 14.81 -12.72
N ASP A 184 12.30 16.13 -12.82
CA ASP A 184 11.50 17.04 -11.99
C ASP A 184 10.00 17.00 -12.37
N GLU A 185 9.68 16.85 -13.66
CA GLU A 185 8.30 16.63 -14.09
C GLU A 185 7.75 15.32 -13.55
N PHE A 186 8.54 14.26 -13.59
CA PHE A 186 8.14 12.97 -13.00
C PHE A 186 7.91 13.07 -11.48
N VAL A 187 8.79 13.75 -10.75
CA VAL A 187 8.63 14.01 -9.32
C VAL A 187 7.36 14.81 -9.04
N LYS A 188 7.04 15.83 -9.84
CA LYS A 188 5.78 16.60 -9.70
C LYS A 188 4.55 15.71 -9.88
N LEU A 189 4.54 14.79 -10.84
CA LEU A 189 3.45 13.83 -11.02
C LEU A 189 3.29 12.91 -9.80
N PHE A 190 4.41 12.42 -9.28
CA PHE A 190 4.42 11.59 -8.07
C PHE A 190 3.88 12.35 -6.85
N LEU A 191 4.33 13.58 -6.61
CA LEU A 191 3.85 14.42 -5.52
C LEU A 191 2.35 14.73 -5.66
N LYS A 192 1.89 15.06 -6.86
CA LYS A 192 0.46 15.28 -7.13
C LYS A 192 -0.38 14.04 -6.82
N MET A 193 0.12 12.85 -7.13
CA MET A 193 -0.54 11.59 -6.77
C MET A 193 -0.60 11.43 -5.25
N LEU A 194 0.47 11.71 -4.51
CA LEU A 194 0.46 11.68 -3.05
C LEU A 194 -0.53 12.68 -2.48
N ASP A 195 -0.51 13.92 -2.93
CA ASP A 195 -1.42 14.96 -2.48
C ASP A 195 -2.88 14.57 -2.69
N SER A 196 -3.21 13.95 -3.83
CA SER A 196 -4.58 13.48 -4.08
C SER A 196 -5.02 12.35 -3.14
N LEU A 197 -4.09 11.48 -2.71
CA LEU A 197 -4.37 10.40 -1.77
C LEU A 197 -4.51 10.89 -0.32
N TYR A 198 -3.78 11.94 0.05
CA TYR A 198 -3.81 12.48 1.40
C TYR A 198 -4.77 13.67 1.55
N GLY A 199 -5.22 14.28 0.45
CA GLY A 199 -6.15 15.40 0.45
C GLY A 199 -7.45 15.09 1.20
N ASP A 200 -8.04 13.93 0.94
CA ASP A 200 -9.24 13.48 1.63
C ASP A 200 -8.98 13.23 3.13
N THR A 201 -7.83 12.65 3.47
CA THR A 201 -7.41 12.44 4.87
C THR A 201 -7.21 13.77 5.60
N MET A 202 -6.58 14.75 4.97
CA MET A 202 -6.42 16.09 5.54
C MET A 202 -7.75 16.83 5.68
N ALA A 203 -8.70 16.62 4.75
CA ALA A 203 -10.05 17.16 4.88
C ALA A 203 -10.78 16.58 6.09
N VAL A 204 -10.68 15.24 6.31
CA VAL A 204 -11.23 14.59 7.51
C VAL A 204 -10.55 15.12 8.77
N LEU A 205 -9.21 15.22 8.81
CA LEU A 205 -8.49 15.76 9.96
C LEU A 205 -8.92 17.21 10.27
N LYS A 206 -9.06 18.06 9.24
CA LYS A 206 -9.58 19.42 9.42
C LYS A 206 -11.00 19.48 9.96
N SER A 207 -11.85 18.53 9.55
CA SER A 207 -13.22 18.45 10.10
C SER A 207 -13.27 18.03 11.57
N CYS A 208 -12.17 17.43 12.08
CA CYS A 208 -12.01 17.06 13.49
C CYS A 208 -11.22 18.13 14.29
N GLU A 209 -10.77 19.20 13.64
CA GLU A 209 -10.07 20.31 14.30
C GLU A 209 -11.02 21.05 15.26
N ILE A 210 -10.55 21.27 16.49
CA ILE A 210 -11.32 22.00 17.48
C ILE A 210 -11.20 23.49 17.18
N ASP A 211 -12.31 24.12 16.85
CA ASP A 211 -12.40 25.59 16.71
C ASP A 211 -12.53 26.21 18.11
N TYR A 212 -11.43 26.78 18.59
CA TYR A 212 -11.38 27.44 19.89
C TYR A 212 -12.07 28.81 19.90
N ASP A 213 -12.26 29.42 18.73
CA ASP A 213 -12.96 30.70 18.60
C ASP A 213 -14.49 30.52 18.63
N HIS A 214 -14.95 29.33 18.19
CA HIS A 214 -16.36 28.95 18.17
C HIS A 214 -16.54 27.57 18.84
N PRO A 215 -16.38 27.48 20.16
CA PRO A 215 -16.48 26.21 20.84
C PRO A 215 -17.88 25.57 20.64
N PRO A 216 -17.96 24.25 20.45
CA PRO A 216 -19.24 23.56 20.32
C PRO A 216 -20.09 23.77 21.59
N GLN A 217 -21.42 23.71 21.44
CA GLN A 217 -22.32 23.74 22.60
C GLN A 217 -21.93 22.66 23.59
N GLN A 218 -21.95 23.02 24.87
CA GLN A 218 -21.60 22.09 25.94
C GLN A 218 -22.55 20.87 25.89
N ALA A 219 -21.99 19.69 25.76
CA ALA A 219 -22.76 18.46 25.71
C ALA A 219 -23.51 18.27 27.04
N VAL A 220 -24.77 17.79 26.95
CA VAL A 220 -25.60 17.54 28.14
C VAL A 220 -24.98 16.42 28.95
N ALA A 221 -24.63 16.69 30.21
CA ALA A 221 -24.12 15.67 31.12
C ALA A 221 -25.24 14.67 31.46
N ILE A 222 -24.97 13.39 31.29
CA ILE A 222 -25.87 12.28 31.64
C ILE A 222 -25.36 11.45 32.84
N VAL A 223 -24.07 11.53 33.12
CA VAL A 223 -23.47 10.92 34.34
C VAL A 223 -22.63 12.00 35.00
N THR A 224 -22.88 12.25 36.29
CA THR A 224 -22.11 13.20 37.09
C THR A 224 -21.67 12.59 38.43
N ALA A 225 -20.56 13.08 38.96
CA ALA A 225 -20.15 12.86 40.36
C ALA A 225 -20.12 14.23 41.05
N GLY A 226 -21.10 14.50 41.89
CA GLY A 226 -21.37 15.86 42.38
C GLY A 226 -21.60 16.79 41.14
N ASP A 227 -20.85 17.90 41.07
CA ASP A 227 -20.95 18.87 39.96
C ASP A 227 -20.03 18.54 38.77
N VAL A 228 -19.27 17.42 38.83
CA VAL A 228 -18.33 17.04 37.77
C VAL A 228 -19.01 16.13 36.77
N PRO A 229 -19.11 16.53 35.47
CA PRO A 229 -19.61 15.67 34.44
C PRO A 229 -18.59 14.56 34.09
N LEU A 230 -19.02 13.29 34.23
CA LEU A 230 -18.22 12.12 33.88
C LEU A 230 -18.58 11.58 32.51
N GLY A 231 -19.83 11.67 32.09
CA GLY A 231 -20.33 11.24 30.79
C GLY A 231 -21.38 12.17 30.27
N SER A 232 -21.41 12.40 28.98
CA SER A 232 -22.39 13.28 28.31
C SER A 232 -22.98 12.60 27.08
N GLU A 233 -24.10 13.13 26.57
CA GLU A 233 -24.65 12.68 25.29
C GLU A 233 -23.58 12.74 24.21
N GLU A 234 -23.58 11.77 23.29
CA GLU A 234 -22.69 11.66 22.12
C GLU A 234 -21.20 11.41 22.45
N ASN A 235 -20.85 11.16 23.70
CA ASN A 235 -19.49 10.84 24.10
C ASN A 235 -19.35 9.38 24.60
N ILE A 236 -18.10 8.89 24.60
CA ILE A 236 -17.74 7.57 25.10
C ILE A 236 -17.07 7.74 26.46
N LEU A 237 -17.66 7.14 27.50
CA LEU A 237 -17.04 7.03 28.82
C LEU A 237 -16.30 5.70 28.94
N CYS A 238 -15.01 5.74 29.25
CA CYS A 238 -14.19 4.55 29.49
C CYS A 238 -13.91 4.38 31.00
N ILE A 239 -14.28 3.22 31.54
CA ILE A 239 -14.05 2.88 32.94
C ILE A 239 -12.95 1.82 32.97
N THR A 240 -11.81 2.14 33.59
CA THR A 240 -10.66 1.23 33.73
C THR A 240 -10.36 0.91 35.16
N GLY A 241 -9.80 -0.27 35.41
CA GLY A 241 -9.39 -0.70 36.75
C GLY A 241 -8.91 -2.15 36.71
N GLY A 242 -8.13 -2.55 37.70
CA GLY A 242 -7.67 -3.93 37.86
C GLY A 242 -8.81 -4.92 38.16
N GLU A 243 -8.48 -6.19 38.26
CA GLU A 243 -9.42 -7.23 38.67
C GLU A 243 -9.91 -6.97 40.10
N GLY A 244 -11.19 -7.21 40.37
CA GLY A 244 -11.80 -7.02 41.69
C GLY A 244 -12.04 -5.57 42.12
N THR A 245 -11.80 -4.57 41.30
CA THR A 245 -11.95 -3.13 41.64
C THR A 245 -13.41 -2.63 41.59
N GLY A 246 -14.37 -3.47 41.25
CA GLY A 246 -15.80 -3.11 41.25
C GLY A 246 -16.30 -2.49 39.95
N LYS A 247 -15.59 -2.63 38.82
CA LYS A 247 -16.04 -2.12 37.49
C LYS A 247 -17.44 -2.58 37.15
N SER A 248 -17.74 -3.88 37.33
CA SER A 248 -19.06 -4.46 37.02
C SER A 248 -20.16 -3.85 37.91
N ASN A 249 -19.89 -3.60 39.18
CA ASN A 249 -20.84 -2.93 40.07
C ASN A 249 -21.10 -1.49 39.66
N TYR A 250 -20.05 -0.79 39.21
CA TYR A 250 -20.20 0.56 38.70
C TYR A 250 -21.00 0.61 37.40
N THR A 251 -20.76 -0.34 36.48
CA THR A 251 -21.55 -0.47 35.27
C THR A 251 -23.02 -0.80 35.58
N ALA A 252 -23.28 -1.69 36.55
CA ALA A 252 -24.64 -1.98 36.98
C ALA A 252 -25.34 -0.75 37.56
N ALA A 253 -24.63 0.08 38.36
CA ALA A 253 -25.18 1.34 38.87
C ALA A 253 -25.55 2.32 37.75
N LEU A 254 -24.70 2.44 36.69
CA LEU A 254 -25.00 3.27 35.53
C LEU A 254 -26.25 2.77 34.77
N VAL A 255 -26.36 1.45 34.56
CA VAL A 255 -27.54 0.86 33.91
C VAL A 255 -28.78 1.08 34.77
N ALA A 256 -28.71 0.80 36.09
CA ALA A 256 -29.82 1.03 37.01
C ALA A 256 -30.29 2.48 36.98
N GLY A 257 -29.36 3.45 37.01
CA GLY A 257 -29.71 4.86 36.93
C GLY A 257 -30.35 5.24 35.58
N ALA A 258 -29.87 4.68 34.46
CA ALA A 258 -30.41 4.95 33.14
C ALA A 258 -31.85 4.41 32.94
N ILE A 259 -32.21 3.26 33.56
CA ILE A 259 -33.54 2.64 33.40
C ILE A 259 -34.58 3.15 34.41
N GLN A 260 -34.22 4.01 35.35
CA GLN A 260 -35.18 4.60 36.32
C GLN A 260 -36.22 5.44 35.58
N GLU A 261 -37.48 5.36 35.98
CA GLU A 261 -38.54 6.24 35.47
C GLU A 261 -38.45 7.64 36.07
N LYS A 262 -37.97 7.72 37.33
CA LYS A 262 -37.78 8.96 38.08
C LYS A 262 -36.48 8.89 38.82
N GLU A 263 -35.87 10.05 39.05
CA GLU A 263 -34.74 10.16 39.95
C GLU A 263 -35.17 9.66 41.34
N THR A 264 -34.49 8.67 41.86
CA THR A 264 -34.75 8.03 43.19
C THR A 264 -33.56 8.24 44.09
N ASP A 265 -33.74 8.02 45.40
CA ASP A 265 -32.67 8.00 46.37
C ASP A 265 -31.86 6.69 46.32
N ALA A 266 -31.89 5.96 45.23
CA ALA A 266 -31.10 4.75 45.02
C ALA A 266 -29.61 5.07 45.06
N ASP A 267 -28.86 4.26 45.82
CA ASP A 267 -27.41 4.39 45.88
C ASP A 267 -26.79 3.92 44.53
N LEU A 268 -26.35 4.88 43.76
CA LEU A 268 -25.68 4.66 42.49
C LEU A 268 -24.15 4.77 42.66
N LEU A 269 -23.60 4.37 43.77
CA LEU A 269 -22.17 4.40 44.07
C LEU A 269 -21.55 5.80 43.99
N GLY A 270 -22.30 6.83 44.40
CA GLY A 270 -21.85 8.23 44.42
C GLY A 270 -21.90 8.94 43.08
N VAL A 271 -22.52 8.34 42.08
CA VAL A 271 -22.81 9.01 40.80
C VAL A 271 -24.30 9.29 40.63
N ARG A 272 -24.60 10.33 39.93
CA ARG A 272 -25.94 10.64 39.43
C ARG A 272 -26.02 10.33 37.96
N VAL A 273 -27.08 9.60 37.57
CA VAL A 273 -27.36 9.23 36.18
C VAL A 273 -28.71 9.81 35.80
N GLU A 274 -28.78 10.57 34.70
CA GLU A 274 -30.05 11.08 34.16
C GLU A 274 -30.89 9.92 33.63
N PRO A 275 -32.16 9.78 34.08
CA PRO A 275 -33.06 8.75 33.60
C PRO A 275 -33.27 8.84 32.08
N ASN A 276 -33.36 7.70 31.39
CA ASN A 276 -33.60 7.65 29.96
C ASN A 276 -35.02 8.01 29.56
N ARG A 277 -35.41 9.25 29.78
CA ARG A 277 -36.76 9.76 29.48
C ARG A 277 -37.14 9.74 28.01
N LYS A 278 -36.16 9.60 27.12
CA LYS A 278 -36.36 9.53 25.66
C LYS A 278 -36.75 8.13 25.20
N GLY A 279 -36.85 7.14 26.09
CA GLY A 279 -37.22 5.75 25.79
C GLY A 279 -36.27 5.05 24.83
N ARG A 280 -35.01 5.45 24.80
CA ARG A 280 -33.97 4.78 24.00
C ARG A 280 -33.58 3.44 24.61
N ALA A 281 -33.09 2.52 23.79
CA ALA A 281 -32.58 1.23 24.30
C ALA A 281 -31.35 1.45 25.17
N VAL A 282 -31.31 0.77 26.32
CA VAL A 282 -30.09 0.62 27.14
C VAL A 282 -29.59 -0.79 26.87
N LEU A 283 -28.36 -0.90 26.35
CA LEU A 283 -27.76 -2.18 25.94
C LEU A 283 -26.52 -2.43 26.82
N LEU A 284 -26.50 -3.60 27.46
CA LEU A 284 -25.33 -4.10 28.18
C LEU A 284 -24.76 -5.30 27.42
N TYR A 285 -23.52 -5.17 26.99
CA TYR A 285 -22.76 -6.27 26.41
C TYR A 285 -21.72 -6.75 27.41
N ASP A 286 -21.92 -7.92 27.99
CA ASP A 286 -20.99 -8.55 28.90
C ASP A 286 -20.36 -9.76 28.22
N THR A 287 -19.02 -9.76 28.15
CA THR A 287 -18.22 -10.81 27.49
C THR A 287 -17.50 -11.70 28.52
N GLU A 288 -17.60 -11.40 29.81
CA GLU A 288 -16.87 -12.08 30.90
C GLU A 288 -17.78 -12.91 31.80
N GLN A 289 -19.06 -12.55 31.91
CA GLN A 289 -20.00 -13.21 32.80
C GLN A 289 -20.85 -14.27 32.08
N SER A 290 -21.08 -15.41 32.77
CA SER A 290 -22.02 -16.42 32.26
C SER A 290 -23.47 -15.96 32.43
N GLU A 291 -24.41 -16.54 31.63
CA GLU A 291 -25.86 -16.27 31.76
C GLU A 291 -26.37 -16.44 33.19
N GLN A 292 -25.86 -17.41 33.94
CA GLN A 292 -26.23 -17.63 35.35
C GLN A 292 -25.81 -16.50 36.29
N GLN A 293 -24.71 -15.83 35.96
CA GLN A 293 -24.20 -14.69 36.75
C GLN A 293 -24.99 -13.41 36.42
N LEU A 294 -25.43 -13.26 35.19
CA LEU A 294 -26.26 -12.13 34.76
C LEU A 294 -27.71 -12.24 35.25
N TYR A 295 -28.19 -13.45 35.57
CA TYR A 295 -29.57 -13.71 36.01
C TYR A 295 -29.79 -13.50 37.52
N LYS A 296 -28.75 -13.28 38.30
CA LYS A 296 -28.82 -12.99 39.76
C LYS A 296 -29.03 -11.50 40.00
#